data_4551877653142e34040e1466a24827aa
#
_entry.id   4551877653142e34040e1466a24827aa
#
_cell.length_a   1.000
_cell.length_b   1.000
_cell.length_c   1.000
_cell.angle_alpha   90.00
_cell.angle_beta   90.00
_cell.angle_gamma   90.00
#
_symmetry.space_group_name_H-M   'P 1'
#
loop_
_entity.id
_entity.type
_entity.pdbx_description
1 polymer ?
#
loop_
_entity_poly.entity_id
_entity_poly.type
_entity_poly.pdbx_seq_one_letter_code
_entity_poly.pdbx_strand_id
1 'polypeptide(L)'
;LVAVIGWLYAVLVGLSVIAGQWHRPTDVIMALLIVGGVAMITLAATFANGMDEPGSRASSPSVQIVGSVLLTFGVLGTLYGAYIIWQIQPGLAMSAEWTNSGAHLSTVILTASVASLVFGLVLTMRQLTASPLTKLGLVGAPPAPPKR
;
A
#
# COMPACT_ATOMS: atom_id res chain seq x y z
N LEU A 1 -4.54 -12.69 -6.69
CA LEU A 1 -5.40 -13.22 -5.63
C LEU A 1 -4.75 -13.09 -4.25
N VAL A 2 -3.54 -13.63 -4.00
CA VAL A 2 -2.86 -13.61 -2.69
C VAL A 2 -2.71 -12.18 -2.13
N ALA A 3 -2.30 -11.21 -2.96
CA ALA A 3 -2.16 -9.82 -2.54
C ALA A 3 -3.49 -9.20 -2.07
N VAL A 4 -4.59 -9.49 -2.76
CA VAL A 4 -5.93 -8.99 -2.38
C VAL A 4 -6.39 -9.63 -1.07
N ILE A 5 -6.18 -10.93 -0.91
CA ILE A 5 -6.50 -11.63 0.35
C ILE A 5 -5.66 -11.08 1.50
N GLY A 6 -4.35 -10.87 1.29
CA GLY A 6 -3.46 -10.28 2.29
C GLY A 6 -3.88 -8.86 2.68
N TRP A 7 -4.26 -8.04 1.70
CA TRP A 7 -4.78 -6.70 1.94
C TRP A 7 -6.08 -6.72 2.77
N LEU A 8 -7.05 -7.55 2.35
CA LEU A 8 -8.31 -7.70 3.11
C LEU A 8 -8.06 -8.15 4.54
N TYR A 9 -7.18 -9.15 4.73
CA TYR A 9 -6.81 -9.64 6.04
C TYR A 9 -6.21 -8.52 6.90
N ALA A 10 -5.25 -7.76 6.38
CA ALA A 10 -4.61 -6.66 7.10
C ALA A 10 -5.62 -5.58 7.52
N VAL A 11 -6.54 -5.20 6.61
CA VAL A 11 -7.60 -4.23 6.91
C VAL A 11 -8.55 -4.76 7.98
N LEU A 12 -9.03 -6.00 7.85
CA LEU A 12 -9.98 -6.59 8.80
C LEU A 12 -9.37 -6.74 10.19
N VAL A 13 -8.12 -7.23 10.29
CA VAL A 13 -7.41 -7.32 11.57
C VAL A 13 -7.18 -5.93 12.17
N GLY A 14 -6.70 -4.97 11.38
CA GLY A 14 -6.50 -3.60 11.83
C GLY A 14 -7.78 -2.97 12.39
N LEU A 15 -8.90 -3.12 11.69
CA LEU A 15 -10.20 -2.60 12.15
C LEU A 15 -10.73 -3.35 13.38
N SER A 16 -10.51 -4.67 13.46
CA SER A 16 -10.99 -5.46 14.61
C SER A 16 -10.30 -5.08 15.92
N VAL A 17 -8.97 -4.83 15.90
CA VAL A 17 -8.23 -4.43 17.10
C VAL A 17 -8.58 -3.00 17.54
N ILE A 18 -8.95 -2.12 16.60
CA ILE A 18 -9.44 -0.77 16.90
C ILE A 18 -10.86 -0.87 17.50
N ALA A 19 -11.74 -1.64 16.87
CA ALA A 19 -13.12 -1.84 17.35
C ALA A 19 -13.15 -2.49 18.74
N GLY A 20 -12.24 -3.43 19.00
CA GLY A 20 -12.02 -4.04 20.31
C GLY A 20 -11.38 -3.12 21.36
N GLN A 21 -11.05 -1.89 21.01
CA GLN A 21 -10.35 -0.90 21.85
C GLN A 21 -8.99 -1.39 22.39
N TRP A 22 -8.37 -2.35 21.74
CA TRP A 22 -7.04 -2.87 22.12
C TRP A 22 -5.91 -1.96 21.65
N HIS A 23 -6.11 -1.29 20.52
CA HIS A 23 -5.14 -0.36 19.94
C HIS A 23 -5.81 0.92 19.46
N ARG A 24 -5.02 2.00 19.44
CA ARG A 24 -5.43 3.26 18.84
C ARG A 24 -5.32 3.16 17.30
N PRO A 25 -6.12 3.91 16.54
CA PRO A 25 -6.00 3.97 15.08
C PRO A 25 -4.57 4.29 14.60
N THR A 26 -3.88 5.17 15.32
CA THR A 26 -2.49 5.54 15.04
C THR A 26 -1.53 4.36 15.13
N ASP A 27 -1.73 3.45 16.08
CA ASP A 27 -0.87 2.29 16.26
C ASP A 27 -0.96 1.33 15.08
N VAL A 28 -2.18 1.12 14.57
CA VAL A 28 -2.44 0.29 13.39
C VAL A 28 -1.84 0.91 12.14
N ILE A 29 -2.02 2.22 11.95
CA ILE A 29 -1.44 2.95 10.82
C ILE A 29 0.09 2.89 10.86
N MET A 30 0.69 3.13 12.02
CA MET A 30 2.15 3.04 12.19
C MET A 30 2.66 1.62 11.92
N ALA A 31 1.98 0.58 12.39
CA ALA A 31 2.34 -0.80 12.12
C ALA A 31 2.34 -1.10 10.60
N LEU A 32 1.31 -0.65 9.88
CA LEU A 32 1.22 -0.78 8.42
C LEU A 32 2.38 -0.07 7.72
N LEU A 33 2.71 1.15 8.14
CA LEU A 33 3.81 1.93 7.56
C LEU A 33 5.18 1.28 7.84
N ILE A 34 5.41 0.77 9.04
CA ILE A 34 6.65 0.07 9.40
C ILE A 34 6.82 -1.20 8.55
N VAL A 35 5.78 -2.03 8.49
CA VAL A 35 5.81 -3.27 7.67
C VAL A 35 6.03 -2.94 6.21
N GLY A 36 5.34 -1.92 5.69
CA GLY A 36 5.52 -1.44 4.32
C GLY A 36 6.93 -0.92 4.06
N GLY A 37 7.47 -0.13 4.97
CA GLY A 37 8.84 0.39 4.89
C GLY A 37 9.89 -0.73 4.87
N VAL A 38 9.77 -1.72 5.75
CA VAL A 38 10.65 -2.89 5.77
C VAL A 38 10.53 -3.68 4.46
N ALA A 39 9.32 -3.91 3.97
CA ALA A 39 9.11 -4.59 2.68
C ALA A 39 9.76 -3.85 1.52
N MET A 40 9.66 -2.53 1.48
CA MET A 40 10.27 -1.70 0.43
C MET A 40 11.79 -1.74 0.49
N ILE A 41 12.39 -1.65 1.69
CA ILE A 41 13.85 -1.77 1.88
C ILE A 41 14.33 -3.14 1.45
N THR A 42 13.62 -4.20 1.83
CA THR A 42 13.96 -5.58 1.44
C THR A 42 13.94 -5.74 -0.08
N LEU A 43 12.89 -5.25 -0.74
CA LEU A 43 12.79 -5.30 -2.21
C LEU A 43 13.92 -4.52 -2.89
N ALA A 44 14.26 -3.33 -2.40
CA ALA A 44 15.35 -2.53 -2.93
C ALA A 44 16.72 -3.21 -2.74
N ALA A 45 16.95 -3.83 -1.58
CA ALA A 45 18.18 -4.56 -1.31
C ALA A 45 18.31 -5.82 -2.19
N THR A 46 17.22 -6.55 -2.41
CA THR A 46 17.19 -7.73 -3.28
C THR A 46 17.50 -7.35 -4.73
N PHE A 47 16.91 -6.25 -5.20
CA PHE A 47 17.17 -5.73 -6.56
C PHE A 47 18.65 -5.36 -6.76
N ALA A 48 19.24 -4.65 -5.81
CA ALA A 48 20.63 -4.22 -5.88
C ALA A 48 21.62 -5.42 -5.95
N ASN A 49 21.27 -6.54 -5.33
CA ASN A 49 22.12 -7.73 -5.29
C ASN A 49 21.83 -8.74 -6.42
N GLY A 50 20.88 -8.46 -7.32
CA GLY A 50 20.55 -9.34 -8.45
C GLY A 50 20.03 -10.73 -8.06
N MET A 51 19.51 -10.89 -6.83
CA MET A 51 19.10 -12.19 -6.29
C MET A 51 17.70 -12.63 -6.73
N ASP A 52 16.93 -11.77 -7.39
CA ASP A 52 15.55 -12.06 -7.78
C ASP A 52 15.46 -12.15 -9.31
N GLU A 53 15.39 -13.36 -9.84
CA GLU A 53 15.04 -13.53 -11.25
C GLU A 53 13.56 -13.19 -11.45
N PRO A 54 13.23 -12.29 -12.40
CA PRO A 54 11.86 -11.87 -12.61
C PRO A 54 11.01 -13.05 -13.10
N GLY A 55 10.19 -13.60 -12.22
CA GLY A 55 9.19 -14.57 -12.62
C GLY A 55 8.16 -13.94 -13.56
N SER A 56 7.77 -14.66 -14.62
CA SER A 56 6.81 -14.20 -15.62
C SER A 56 5.47 -13.71 -15.04
N ARG A 57 5.11 -14.17 -13.83
CA ARG A 57 3.89 -13.76 -13.12
C ARG A 57 3.98 -12.39 -12.44
N ALA A 58 5.17 -11.91 -12.09
CA ALA A 58 5.34 -10.63 -11.42
C ALA A 58 5.06 -9.43 -12.34
N SER A 59 5.23 -9.60 -13.64
CA SER A 59 4.96 -8.58 -14.67
C SER A 59 3.59 -8.73 -15.34
N SER A 60 2.65 -9.45 -14.72
CA SER A 60 1.33 -9.65 -15.32
C SER A 60 0.48 -8.38 -15.30
N PRO A 61 -0.31 -8.10 -16.36
CA PRO A 61 -1.21 -6.95 -16.40
C PRO A 61 -2.17 -6.90 -15.19
N SER A 62 -2.58 -8.05 -14.68
CA SER A 62 -3.46 -8.14 -13.50
C SER A 62 -2.83 -7.51 -12.25
N VAL A 63 -1.53 -7.69 -12.05
CA VAL A 63 -0.81 -7.11 -10.90
C VAL A 63 -0.72 -5.59 -11.05
N GLN A 64 -0.51 -5.09 -12.29
CA GLN A 64 -0.51 -3.65 -12.57
C GLN A 64 -1.87 -3.02 -12.26
N ILE A 65 -2.94 -3.64 -12.73
CA ILE A 65 -4.30 -3.16 -12.49
C ILE A 65 -4.57 -3.11 -10.98
N VAL A 66 -4.30 -4.20 -10.25
CA VAL A 66 -4.51 -4.26 -8.80
C VAL A 66 -3.67 -3.20 -8.09
N GLY A 67 -2.39 -3.06 -8.43
CA GLY A 67 -1.52 -2.05 -7.86
C GLY A 67 -2.03 -0.63 -8.09
N SER A 68 -2.42 -0.30 -9.32
CA SER A 68 -2.97 1.02 -9.67
C SER A 68 -4.27 1.32 -8.95
N VAL A 69 -5.19 0.35 -8.87
CA VAL A 69 -6.46 0.49 -8.14
C VAL A 69 -6.22 0.74 -6.66
N LEU A 70 -5.32 -0.05 -6.03
CA LEU A 70 -4.99 0.13 -4.63
C LEU A 70 -4.32 1.49 -4.35
N LEU A 71 -3.41 1.94 -5.23
CA LEU A 71 -2.78 3.25 -5.09
C LEU A 71 -3.80 4.38 -5.23
N THR A 72 -4.67 4.32 -6.25
CA THR A 72 -5.71 5.33 -6.47
C THR A 72 -6.66 5.39 -5.28
N PHE A 73 -7.16 4.24 -4.84
CA PHE A 73 -8.04 4.15 -3.67
C PHE A 73 -7.34 4.64 -2.40
N GLY A 74 -6.08 4.28 -2.22
CA GLY A 74 -5.27 4.71 -1.09
C GLY A 74 -5.08 6.22 -1.03
N VAL A 75 -4.73 6.86 -2.16
CA VAL A 75 -4.57 8.33 -2.23
C VAL A 75 -5.89 9.04 -1.98
N LEU A 76 -6.93 8.70 -2.72
CA LEU A 76 -8.24 9.35 -2.60
C LEU A 76 -8.86 9.16 -1.22
N GLY A 77 -8.77 7.95 -0.66
CA GLY A 77 -9.28 7.66 0.66
C GLY A 77 -8.49 8.35 1.78
N THR A 78 -7.16 8.49 1.63
CA THR A 78 -6.34 9.25 2.59
C THR A 78 -6.72 10.72 2.59
N LEU A 79 -6.89 11.32 1.40
CA LEU A 79 -7.31 12.72 1.28
C LEU A 79 -8.72 12.93 1.87
N TYR A 80 -9.64 12.01 1.60
CA TYR A 80 -11.01 12.09 2.13
C TYR A 80 -11.05 11.87 3.64
N GLY A 81 -10.30 10.91 4.17
CA GLY A 81 -10.20 10.70 5.62
C GLY A 81 -9.58 11.88 6.35
N ALA A 82 -8.53 12.49 5.77
CA ALA A 82 -7.93 13.71 6.28
C ALA A 82 -8.91 14.90 6.26
N TYR A 83 -9.72 15.01 5.19
CA TYR A 83 -10.77 16.02 5.10
C TYR A 83 -11.82 15.84 6.21
N ILE A 84 -12.26 14.61 6.50
CA ILE A 84 -13.20 14.35 7.60
C ILE A 84 -12.59 14.77 8.94
N ILE A 85 -11.33 14.40 9.21
CA ILE A 85 -10.64 14.81 10.45
C ILE A 85 -10.59 16.33 10.56
N TRP A 86 -10.28 17.01 9.46
CA TRP A 86 -10.26 18.47 9.45
C TRP A 86 -11.64 19.07 9.80
N GLN A 87 -12.73 18.47 9.31
CA GLN A 87 -14.11 18.92 9.59
C GLN A 87 -14.53 18.73 11.07
N ILE A 88 -13.99 17.70 11.75
CA ILE A 88 -14.34 17.41 13.15
C ILE A 88 -13.39 18.02 14.17
N GLN A 89 -12.46 18.92 13.74
CA GLN A 89 -11.53 19.59 14.64
C GLN A 89 -12.26 20.48 15.66
N PRO A 90 -11.71 20.60 16.90
CA PRO A 90 -12.26 21.50 17.91
C PRO A 90 -12.37 22.93 17.38
N GLY A 91 -13.54 23.56 17.57
CA GLY A 91 -13.81 24.93 17.12
C GLY A 91 -14.79 25.03 15.95
N LEU A 92 -15.07 23.94 15.23
CA LEU A 92 -16.20 23.89 14.30
C LEU A 92 -17.45 23.50 15.09
N ALA A 93 -18.55 24.25 14.94
CA ALA A 93 -19.80 24.05 15.65
C ALA A 93 -20.53 22.81 15.09
N MET A 94 -20.02 21.63 15.43
CA MET A 94 -20.63 20.36 15.03
C MET A 94 -21.28 19.67 16.22
N SER A 95 -22.38 18.92 15.99
CA SER A 95 -23.00 18.10 17.03
C SER A 95 -22.06 16.97 17.47
N ALA A 96 -22.17 16.54 18.73
CA ALA A 96 -21.38 15.41 19.25
C ALA A 96 -21.60 14.12 18.44
N GLU A 97 -22.79 13.90 17.94
CA GLU A 97 -23.15 12.75 17.08
C GLU A 97 -22.37 12.78 15.76
N TRP A 98 -22.29 13.94 15.10
CA TRP A 98 -21.49 14.14 13.87
C TRP A 98 -20.01 13.91 14.13
N THR A 99 -19.48 14.41 15.24
CA THR A 99 -18.08 14.24 15.63
C THR A 99 -17.73 12.77 15.84
N ASN A 100 -18.57 12.03 16.56
CA ASN A 100 -18.37 10.60 16.77
C ASN A 100 -18.45 9.80 15.47
N SER A 101 -19.48 10.02 14.67
CA SER A 101 -19.65 9.35 13.38
C SER A 101 -18.50 9.65 12.43
N GLY A 102 -18.06 10.91 12.37
CA GLY A 102 -16.90 11.34 11.57
C GLY A 102 -15.60 10.69 12.04
N ALA A 103 -15.38 10.58 13.35
CA ALA A 103 -14.20 9.92 13.90
C ALA A 103 -14.13 8.42 13.54
N HIS A 104 -15.25 7.72 13.65
CA HIS A 104 -15.33 6.31 13.24
C HIS A 104 -15.10 6.15 11.72
N LEU A 105 -15.80 6.95 10.92
CA LEU A 105 -15.68 6.90 9.46
C LEU A 105 -14.26 7.21 8.99
N SER A 106 -13.64 8.26 9.52
CA SER A 106 -12.27 8.61 9.18
C SER A 106 -11.28 7.51 9.57
N THR A 107 -11.47 6.88 10.72
CA THR A 107 -10.63 5.76 11.17
C THR A 107 -10.69 4.58 10.19
N VAL A 108 -11.90 4.16 9.78
CA VAL A 108 -12.08 3.07 8.82
C VAL A 108 -11.45 3.42 7.47
N ILE A 109 -11.76 4.61 6.95
CA ILE A 109 -11.25 5.06 5.66
C ILE A 109 -9.72 5.17 5.69
N LEU A 110 -9.13 5.81 6.70
CA LEU A 110 -7.68 5.97 6.78
C LEU A 110 -6.95 4.63 6.91
N THR A 111 -7.45 3.72 7.75
CA THR A 111 -6.84 2.40 7.91
C THR A 111 -6.85 1.62 6.60
N ALA A 112 -8.00 1.57 5.90
CA ALA A 112 -8.12 0.90 4.61
C ALA A 112 -7.26 1.59 3.53
N SER A 113 -7.19 2.92 3.54
CA SER A 113 -6.43 3.70 2.56
C SER A 113 -4.93 3.54 2.75
N VAL A 114 -4.42 3.61 3.98
CA VAL A 114 -3.00 3.39 4.26
C VAL A 114 -2.60 1.96 3.92
N ALA A 115 -3.41 0.96 4.27
CA ALA A 115 -3.19 -0.41 3.84
C ALA A 115 -3.12 -0.52 2.31
N SER A 116 -4.04 0.15 1.60
CA SER A 116 -4.07 0.18 0.13
C SER A 116 -2.82 0.83 -0.46
N LEU A 117 -2.35 1.94 0.11
CA LEU A 117 -1.10 2.59 -0.30
C LEU A 117 0.10 1.67 -0.12
N VAL A 118 0.24 1.06 1.05
CA VAL A 118 1.34 0.15 1.36
C VAL A 118 1.36 -1.04 0.39
N PHE A 119 0.23 -1.72 0.24
CA PHE A 119 0.14 -2.87 -0.68
C PHE A 119 0.34 -2.46 -2.14
N GLY A 120 -0.24 -1.34 -2.56
CA GLY A 120 -0.09 -0.81 -3.92
C GLY A 120 1.36 -0.45 -4.24
N LEU A 121 2.07 0.20 -3.31
CA LEU A 121 3.49 0.53 -3.45
C LEU A 121 4.36 -0.72 -3.52
N VAL A 122 4.15 -1.69 -2.62
CA VAL A 122 4.91 -2.95 -2.63
C VAL A 122 4.69 -3.72 -3.94
N LEU A 123 3.45 -3.80 -4.43
CA LEU A 123 3.15 -4.44 -5.72
C LEU A 123 3.83 -3.72 -6.89
N THR A 124 3.78 -2.39 -6.89
CA THR A 124 4.41 -1.58 -7.95
C THR A 124 5.93 -1.72 -7.93
N MET A 125 6.55 -1.65 -6.74
CA MET A 125 7.99 -1.90 -6.61
C MET A 125 8.37 -3.30 -7.05
N ARG A 126 7.60 -4.31 -6.66
CA ARG A 126 7.83 -5.69 -7.11
C ARG A 126 7.79 -5.82 -8.64
N GLN A 127 6.91 -5.08 -9.30
CA GLN A 127 6.86 -5.05 -10.76
C GLN A 127 8.07 -4.35 -11.39
N LEU A 128 8.48 -3.21 -10.83
CA LEU A 128 9.66 -2.50 -11.31
C LEU A 128 10.92 -3.36 -11.17
N THR A 129 11.05 -4.10 -10.06
CA THR A 129 12.17 -5.03 -9.85
C THR A 129 12.08 -6.28 -10.74
N ALA A 130 10.87 -6.72 -11.10
CA ALA A 130 10.65 -7.88 -11.97
C ALA A 130 10.75 -7.56 -13.48
N SER A 131 10.65 -6.28 -13.87
CA SER A 131 10.82 -5.84 -15.26
C SER A 131 12.21 -5.28 -15.43
N PRO A 132 13.15 -6.03 -16.06
CA PRO A 132 14.52 -5.54 -16.27
C PRO A 132 14.48 -4.20 -17.00
N LEU A 133 15.27 -3.23 -16.57
CA LEU A 133 15.38 -1.90 -17.17
C LEU A 133 15.71 -1.97 -18.68
N THR A 134 16.33 -3.06 -19.13
CA THR A 134 16.58 -3.38 -20.55
C THR A 134 15.29 -3.48 -21.37
N LYS A 135 14.19 -4.00 -20.80
CA LYS A 135 12.88 -4.07 -21.47
C LYS A 135 12.18 -2.72 -21.56
N LEU A 136 12.54 -1.79 -20.67
CA LEU A 136 12.03 -0.43 -20.66
C LEU A 136 12.85 0.52 -21.53
N GLY A 137 13.92 0.02 -22.17
CA GLY A 137 14.83 0.83 -22.99
C GLY A 137 15.72 1.80 -22.19
N LEU A 138 15.75 1.67 -20.87
CA LEU A 138 16.50 2.56 -19.98
C LEU A 138 17.97 2.14 -19.79
N VAL A 139 18.32 0.90 -20.13
CA VAL A 139 19.67 0.35 -20.09
C VAL A 139 19.89 -0.47 -21.36
N GLY A 140 21.10 -0.40 -21.93
CA GLY A 140 21.46 -1.16 -23.13
C GLY A 140 21.27 -2.67 -22.95
N ALA A 141 20.94 -3.37 -24.03
CA ALA A 141 20.80 -4.83 -24.02
C ALA A 141 22.10 -5.50 -23.53
N PRO A 142 22.02 -6.55 -22.71
CA PRO A 142 23.19 -7.31 -22.31
C PRO A 142 23.92 -7.86 -23.58
N PRO A 143 25.26 -7.97 -23.57
CA PRO A 143 26.00 -8.51 -24.69
C PRO A 143 25.49 -9.91 -25.04
N ALA A 144 25.33 -10.17 -26.35
CA ALA A 144 24.86 -11.48 -26.81
C ALA A 144 25.83 -12.59 -26.31
N PRO A 145 25.33 -13.75 -25.89
CA PRO A 145 26.19 -14.84 -25.47
C PRO A 145 27.11 -15.25 -26.62
N PRO A 146 28.35 -15.65 -26.34
CA PRO A 146 29.29 -16.07 -27.38
C PRO A 146 28.67 -17.24 -28.16
N LYS A 147 28.66 -17.11 -29.48
CA LYS A 147 28.26 -18.19 -30.39
C LYS A 147 29.21 -19.36 -30.17
N ARG A 148 28.70 -20.49 -29.70
CA ARG A 148 29.40 -21.77 -29.64
C ARG A 148 29.46 -22.41 -31.02
#